data_00f5bbd64968b4d53fba67f5b434b53e
#
_entry.id   00f5bbd64968b4d53fba67f5b434b53e
#
_cell.length_a   1.000
_cell.length_b   1.000
_cell.length_c   1.000
_cell.angle_alpha   90.00
_cell.angle_beta   90.00
_cell.angle_gamma   90.00
#
_symmetry.space_group_name_H-M   'P 1'
#
loop_
_entity.id
_entity.type
_entity.pdbx_description
1 polymer ?
#
loop_
_entity_poly.entity_id
_entity_poly.type
_entity_poly.pdbx_seq_one_letter_code
_entity_poly.pdbx_strand_id
1 'polypeptide(L)' 'MAVDPLDNSSERFLTFTIAEIKILVGMMTKLKELFPIEGHYYIHKACNILITICKQQLSTEDVVDLKERYGI' A
#
# COMPACT_ATOMS: atom_id res chain seq x y z
N MET A 1 -15.71 -18.13 18.88
CA MET A 1 -15.50 -17.76 18.51
C MET A 1 -15.32 -17.35 17.92
N ALA A 2 -15.62 -17.83 18.15
CA ALA A 2 -15.10 -17.08 17.90
C ALA A 2 -15.21 -16.45 16.74
N VAL A 3 -14.99 -15.46 16.85
CA VAL A 3 -15.01 -14.66 15.71
C VAL A 3 -14.07 -15.22 14.69
N ASP A 4 -14.53 -15.37 13.48
CA ASP A 4 -13.68 -15.76 12.41
C ASP A 4 -12.67 -14.65 12.15
N PRO A 5 -11.40 -14.91 12.37
CA PRO A 5 -10.39 -13.88 12.13
C PRO A 5 -10.40 -13.35 10.71
N LEU A 6 -10.80 -14.18 9.75
CA LEU A 6 -10.81 -13.74 8.36
C LEU A 6 -11.87 -12.70 8.10
N ASP A 7 -13.04 -12.85 8.70
CA ASP A 7 -14.09 -11.85 8.54
C ASP A 7 -13.65 -10.51 9.08
N ASN A 8 -13.05 -10.55 10.25
CA ASN A 8 -12.59 -9.31 10.86
C ASN A 8 -11.44 -8.69 10.08
N SER A 9 -10.59 -9.55 9.56
CA SER A 9 -9.43 -9.06 8.82
C SER A 9 -9.83 -8.29 7.59
N SER A 10 -10.85 -8.75 6.86
CA SER A 10 -11.22 -8.10 5.62
C SER A 10 -11.72 -6.69 5.84
N GLU A 11 -12.38 -6.43 6.97
CA GLU A 11 -12.89 -5.10 7.25
C GLU A 11 -11.84 -4.19 7.86
N ARG A 12 -10.82 -4.76 8.47
CA ARG A 12 -9.80 -4.00 9.17
C ARG A 12 -8.50 -3.91 8.42
N PHE A 13 -8.51 -4.30 7.18
CA PHE A 13 -7.31 -4.40 6.42
C PHE A 13 -6.47 -3.13 6.44
N LEU A 14 -7.13 -1.98 6.43
CA LEU A 14 -6.43 -0.71 6.42
C LEU A 14 -6.84 0.18 7.59
N THR A 15 -6.70 -0.33 8.81
CA THR A 15 -6.97 0.47 10.00
C THR A 15 -5.67 1.13 10.48
N PHE A 16 -4.93 1.71 9.56
CA PHE A 16 -3.70 2.41 9.87
C PHE A 16 -3.94 3.91 9.92
N THR A 17 -3.07 4.60 10.62
CA THR A 17 -3.09 6.06 10.58
C THR A 17 -2.63 6.54 9.21
N ILE A 18 -2.90 7.81 8.92
CA ILE A 18 -2.45 8.41 7.65
C ILE A 18 -0.93 8.29 7.52
N ALA A 19 -0.21 8.56 8.61
CA ALA A 19 1.25 8.46 8.59
C ALA A 19 1.71 7.05 8.27
N GLU A 20 1.05 6.05 8.87
CA GLU A 20 1.39 4.65 8.61
C GLU A 20 1.11 4.26 7.16
N ILE A 21 0.00 4.73 6.61
CA ILE A 21 -0.34 4.45 5.21
C ILE A 21 0.73 5.03 4.28
N LYS A 22 1.17 6.25 4.55
CA LYS A 22 2.22 6.86 3.76
C LYS A 22 3.53 6.09 3.83
N ILE A 23 3.88 5.59 5.03
CA ILE A 23 5.06 4.76 5.19
C ILE A 23 4.94 3.47 4.38
N LEU A 24 3.76 2.84 4.41
CA LEU A 24 3.54 1.62 3.64
C LEU A 24 3.75 1.86 2.15
N VAL A 25 3.21 2.96 1.63
CA VAL A 25 3.39 3.28 0.21
C VAL A 25 4.86 3.46 -0.12
N GLY A 26 5.59 4.17 0.75
CA GLY A 26 7.03 4.34 0.54
C GLY A 26 7.79 3.03 0.54
N MET A 27 7.44 2.13 1.47
CA MET A 27 8.07 0.82 1.53
C MET A 27 7.80 -0.01 0.28
N MET A 28 6.57 0.02 -0.21
CA MET A 28 6.22 -0.74 -1.42
C MET A 28 6.90 -0.16 -2.65
N THR A 29 7.04 1.15 -2.71
CA THR A 29 7.78 1.80 -3.80
C THR A 29 9.23 1.34 -3.78
N LYS A 30 9.83 1.27 -2.58
CA LYS A 30 11.20 0.81 -2.43
C LYS A 30 11.37 -0.65 -2.83
N LEU A 31 10.41 -1.49 -2.47
CA LEU A 31 10.44 -2.89 -2.89
C LEU A 31 10.46 -3.02 -4.40
N LYS A 32 9.67 -2.21 -5.10
CA LYS A 32 9.65 -2.25 -6.55
C LYS A 32 10.99 -1.86 -7.16
N GLU A 33 11.73 -0.97 -6.49
CA GLU A 33 13.06 -0.61 -6.93
C GLU A 33 14.07 -1.72 -6.71
N LEU A 34 13.94 -2.41 -5.56
CA LEU A 34 14.89 -3.48 -5.22
C LEU A 34 14.68 -4.74 -6.04
N PHE A 35 13.47 -4.99 -6.50
CA PHE A 35 13.13 -6.19 -7.25
C PHE A 35 12.64 -5.80 -8.65
N PRO A 36 13.52 -5.79 -9.64
CA PRO A 36 13.13 -5.41 -11.00
C PRO A 36 11.98 -6.27 -11.51
N ILE A 37 11.16 -5.69 -12.37
CA ILE A 37 9.97 -6.39 -12.85
C ILE A 37 10.34 -7.69 -13.58
N GLU A 38 11.50 -7.73 -14.23
CA GLU A 38 11.99 -8.96 -14.84
C GLU A 38 12.27 -9.98 -13.76
N GLY A 39 11.52 -11.07 -13.76
CA GLY A 39 11.66 -12.10 -12.76
C GLY A 39 10.90 -11.85 -11.47
N HIS A 40 10.31 -10.67 -11.32
CA HIS A 40 9.60 -10.32 -10.08
C HIS A 40 8.24 -9.71 -10.36
N TYR A 41 7.57 -10.21 -11.40
CA TYR A 41 6.30 -9.67 -11.82
C TYR A 41 5.26 -9.66 -10.70
N TYR A 42 5.19 -10.73 -9.92
CA TYR A 42 4.18 -10.84 -8.88
C TYR A 42 4.41 -9.87 -7.73
N ILE A 43 5.67 -9.57 -7.44
CA ILE A 43 6.01 -8.58 -6.42
C ILE A 43 5.51 -7.22 -6.88
N HIS A 44 5.78 -6.85 -8.12
CA HIS A 44 5.30 -5.58 -8.67
C HIS A 44 3.79 -5.50 -8.69
N LYS A 45 3.13 -6.59 -9.10
CA LYS A 45 1.68 -6.63 -9.14
C LYS A 45 1.08 -6.42 -7.75
N ALA A 46 1.60 -7.13 -6.76
CA ALA A 46 1.11 -7.00 -5.39
C ALA A 46 1.35 -5.60 -4.85
N CYS A 47 2.53 -5.04 -5.08
CA CYS A 47 2.84 -3.68 -4.63
C CYS A 47 1.92 -2.66 -5.26
N ASN A 48 1.67 -2.79 -6.56
CA ASN A 48 0.78 -1.85 -7.26
C ASN A 48 -0.64 -1.91 -6.72
N ILE A 49 -1.14 -3.12 -6.45
CA ILE A 49 -2.47 -3.29 -5.89
C ILE A 49 -2.54 -2.64 -4.51
N LEU A 50 -1.56 -2.89 -3.66
CA LEU A 50 -1.56 -2.33 -2.31
C LEU A 50 -1.39 -0.82 -2.32
N ILE A 51 -0.56 -0.29 -3.20
CA ILE A 51 -0.41 1.15 -3.34
C ILE A 51 -1.74 1.77 -3.75
N THR A 52 -2.44 1.16 -4.69
CA THR A 52 -3.75 1.65 -5.13
C THR A 52 -4.74 1.68 -3.97
N ILE A 53 -4.79 0.60 -3.20
CA ILE A 53 -5.69 0.53 -2.04
C ILE A 53 -5.32 1.60 -1.02
N CYS A 54 -4.05 1.78 -0.75
CA CYS A 54 -3.59 2.81 0.19
C CYS A 54 -3.99 4.20 -0.27
N LYS A 55 -3.84 4.49 -1.56
CA LYS A 55 -4.23 5.80 -2.10
C LYS A 55 -5.72 6.07 -1.94
N GLN A 56 -6.54 5.04 -2.02
CA GLN A 56 -7.98 5.19 -1.84
C GLN A 56 -8.35 5.60 -0.42
N GLN A 57 -7.45 5.37 0.53
CA GLN A 57 -7.66 5.72 1.93
C GLN A 57 -7.18 7.13 2.26
N LEU A 58 -6.57 7.81 1.30
CA LEU A 58 -5.93 9.11 1.52
C LEU A 58 -6.71 10.22 0.85
N SER A 59 -6.57 11.42 1.39
CA SER A 59 -7.13 12.62 0.76
C SER A 59 -6.33 12.96 -0.49
N THR A 60 -6.89 13.84 -1.31
CA THR A 60 -6.21 14.32 -2.51
C THR A 60 -4.87 14.96 -2.16
N GLU A 61 -4.83 15.74 -1.09
CA GLU A 61 -3.60 16.39 -0.66
C GLU A 61 -2.53 15.38 -0.28
N ASP A 62 -2.94 14.30 0.40
CA ASP A 62 -2.00 13.26 0.82
C ASP A 62 -1.49 12.49 -0.39
N VAL A 63 -2.34 12.25 -1.38
CA VAL A 63 -1.92 11.57 -2.61
C VAL A 63 -0.90 12.43 -3.36
N VAL A 64 -1.13 13.74 -3.43
CA VAL A 64 -0.17 14.67 -4.05
C VAL A 64 1.16 14.64 -3.31
N ASP A 65 1.12 14.62 -1.98
CA ASP A 65 2.33 14.54 -1.18
C ASP A 65 3.13 13.28 -1.51
N LEU A 66 2.46 12.14 -1.63
CA LEU A 66 3.13 10.90 -1.98
C LEU A 66 3.74 10.96 -3.37
N LYS A 67 3.03 11.57 -4.31
CA LYS A 67 3.53 11.70 -5.66
C LYS A 67 4.81 12.54 -5.68
N GLU A 68 4.85 13.59 -4.90
CA GLU A 68 6.03 14.45 -4.82
C GLU A 68 7.19 13.75 -4.14
N ARG A 69 6.90 12.96 -3.11
CA ARG A 69 7.96 12.27 -2.36
C ARG A 69 8.51 11.07 -3.09
N TYR A 70 7.66 10.30 -3.72
CA TYR A 70 8.04 8.99 -4.26
C TYR A 70 7.87 8.88 -5.77
N GLY A 71 7.26 9.85 -6.41
CA GLY A 71 7.09 9.84 -7.86
C GLY A 71 6.05 8.85 -8.35
N ILE A 72 5.06 8.55 -7.53
CA ILE A 72 4.08 7.53 -7.89
C ILE A 72 2.73 8.13 -8.22
#